data_d6187f1ae877f0b77447c098f767c887
#
_entry.id   d6187f1ae877f0b77447c098f767c887
#
_cell.length_a   1.000
_cell.length_b   1.000
_cell.length_c   1.000
_cell.angle_alpha   90.00
_cell.angle_beta   90.00
_cell.angle_gamma   90.00
#
_symmetry.space_group_name_H-M   'P 1'
#
loop_
_entity.id
_entity.type
_entity.pdbx_description
1 polymer ?
#
loop_
_entity_poly.entity_id
_entity_poly.type
_entity_poly.pdbx_seq_one_letter_code
_entity_poly.pdbx_strand_id
1 'polypeptide(L)'
;MNLLLDTHMLIWTFLDSEKLPTFVRNLIADYQNTIYFSMASMWEVEIKHIKNPVQMPYGAELLHELCVEADFKCLDIDFSHIMALHTLSLLLGSKPHHDPFDRLLISQAKASDMILITHDKLLSGYDEPCVYTV
;
A
#
# COMPACT_ATOMS: atom_id res chain seq x y z
N MET A 1 2.93 -6.67 14.66
CA MET A 1 3.43 -6.85 13.28
C MET A 1 3.55 -5.49 12.61
N ASN A 2 4.45 -5.36 11.68
CA ASN A 2 4.60 -4.17 10.85
C ASN A 2 3.83 -4.38 9.55
N LEU A 3 2.79 -3.59 9.35
CA LEU A 3 1.87 -3.73 8.22
C LEU A 3 1.95 -2.49 7.33
N LEU A 4 2.20 -2.69 6.04
CA LEU A 4 2.16 -1.64 5.04
C LEU A 4 0.81 -1.73 4.31
N LEU A 5 0.04 -0.66 4.36
CA LEU A 5 -1.23 -0.60 3.64
C LEU A 5 -1.00 -0.12 2.22
N ASP A 6 -1.62 -0.79 1.24
CA ASP A 6 -1.57 -0.28 -0.12
C ASP A 6 -2.42 1.00 -0.27
N THR A 7 -2.32 1.62 -1.42
CA THR A 7 -2.97 2.92 -1.66
C THR A 7 -4.48 2.86 -1.47
N HIS A 8 -5.14 1.82 -1.98
CA HIS A 8 -6.59 1.67 -1.84
C HIS A 8 -7.00 1.41 -0.39
N MET A 9 -6.21 0.62 0.35
CA MET A 9 -6.47 0.40 1.78
C MET A 9 -6.43 1.71 2.56
N LEU A 10 -5.47 2.59 2.25
CA LEU A 10 -5.39 3.91 2.88
C LEU A 10 -6.60 4.76 2.55
N ILE A 11 -6.97 4.82 1.28
CA ILE A 11 -8.12 5.60 0.82
C ILE A 11 -9.40 5.10 1.51
N TRP A 12 -9.63 3.80 1.53
CA TRP A 12 -10.82 3.23 2.14
C TRP A 12 -10.85 3.44 3.66
N THR A 13 -9.70 3.38 4.32
CA THR A 13 -9.62 3.60 5.77
C THR A 13 -10.20 4.95 6.16
N PHE A 14 -9.90 6.00 5.41
CA PHE A 14 -10.22 7.37 5.80
C PHE A 14 -11.37 8.00 5.01
N LEU A 15 -11.53 7.64 3.75
CA LEU A 15 -12.41 8.35 2.82
C LEU A 15 -13.57 7.52 2.30
N ASP A 16 -13.52 6.19 2.47
CA ASP A 16 -14.59 5.29 2.04
C ASP A 16 -14.59 4.02 2.90
N SER A 17 -14.83 4.21 4.20
CA SER A 17 -14.67 3.15 5.21
C SER A 17 -15.58 1.95 5.01
N GLU A 18 -16.69 2.11 4.28
CA GLU A 18 -17.60 0.99 3.97
C GLU A 18 -16.92 -0.07 3.09
N LYS A 19 -15.99 0.34 2.26
CA LYS A 19 -15.22 -0.59 1.41
C LYS A 19 -14.12 -1.32 2.15
N LEU A 20 -13.71 -0.82 3.31
CA LEU A 20 -12.61 -1.43 4.06
C LEU A 20 -13.09 -2.77 4.65
N PRO A 21 -12.42 -3.90 4.31
CA PRO A 21 -12.77 -5.19 4.90
C PRO A 21 -12.67 -5.15 6.43
N THR A 22 -13.59 -5.82 7.11
CA THR A 22 -13.62 -5.88 8.58
C THR A 22 -12.31 -6.44 9.13
N PHE A 23 -11.73 -7.42 8.45
CA PHE A 23 -10.44 -7.99 8.84
C PHE A 23 -9.34 -6.93 8.91
N VAL A 24 -9.26 -6.07 7.89
CA VAL A 24 -8.26 -4.97 7.85
C VAL A 24 -8.55 -3.94 8.93
N ARG A 25 -9.82 -3.60 9.13
CA ARG A 25 -10.22 -2.67 10.19
C ARG A 25 -9.74 -3.18 11.56
N ASN A 26 -9.87 -4.47 11.82
CA ASN A 26 -9.43 -5.08 13.07
C ASN A 26 -7.90 -5.06 13.20
N LEU A 27 -7.18 -5.28 12.10
CA LEU A 27 -5.71 -5.17 12.10
C LEU A 27 -5.26 -3.75 12.45
N ILE A 28 -5.92 -2.75 11.91
CA ILE A 28 -5.59 -1.33 12.17
C ILE A 28 -5.91 -0.98 13.62
N ALA A 29 -7.01 -1.49 14.16
CA ALA A 29 -7.44 -1.21 15.53
C ALA A 29 -6.58 -1.91 16.59
N ASP A 30 -5.84 -2.96 16.22
CA ASP A 30 -4.99 -3.70 17.13
C ASP A 30 -3.70 -2.91 17.40
N TYR A 31 -3.59 -2.39 18.61
CA TYR A 31 -2.44 -1.57 19.01
C TYR A 31 -1.09 -2.32 18.99
N GLN A 32 -1.11 -3.65 18.92
CA GLN A 32 0.12 -4.44 18.79
C GLN A 32 0.69 -4.37 17.36
N ASN A 33 -0.11 -3.95 16.40
CA ASN A 33 0.35 -3.74 15.03
C ASN A 33 0.83 -2.31 14.84
N THR A 34 1.92 -2.16 14.10
CA THR A 34 2.38 -0.86 13.63
C THR A 34 1.95 -0.72 12.18
N ILE A 35 1.20 0.32 11.88
CA ILE A 35 0.66 0.57 10.55
C ILE A 35 1.53 1.59 9.83
N TYR A 36 1.94 1.26 8.62
CA TYR A 36 2.77 2.09 7.75
C TYR A 36 2.01 2.49 6.51
N PHE A 37 2.32 3.67 6.02
CA PHE A 37 1.93 4.14 4.69
C PHE A 37 3.17 4.54 3.90
N SER A 38 3.18 4.28 2.61
CA SER A 38 4.33 4.59 1.76
C SER A 38 4.22 5.97 1.14
N MET A 39 5.36 6.64 1.01
CA MET A 39 5.45 7.85 0.21
C MET A 39 5.10 7.60 -1.26
N ALA A 40 5.27 6.37 -1.75
CA ALA A 40 4.82 5.97 -3.07
C ALA A 40 3.30 6.10 -3.23
N SER A 41 2.53 5.78 -2.19
CA SER A 41 1.06 5.96 -2.20
C SER A 41 0.68 7.44 -2.27
N MET A 42 1.42 8.31 -1.58
CA MET A 42 1.19 9.75 -1.66
C MET A 42 1.44 10.28 -3.08
N TRP A 43 2.49 9.82 -3.71
CA TRP A 43 2.80 10.17 -5.09
C TRP A 43 1.71 9.68 -6.05
N GLU A 44 1.28 8.44 -5.90
CA GLU A 44 0.22 7.87 -6.73
C GLU A 44 -1.09 8.66 -6.62
N VAL A 45 -1.51 8.97 -5.40
CA VAL A 45 -2.74 9.73 -5.13
C VAL A 45 -2.66 11.14 -5.72
N GLU A 46 -1.52 11.80 -5.57
CA GLU A 46 -1.33 13.15 -6.09
C GLU A 46 -1.39 13.18 -7.62
N ILE A 47 -0.75 12.23 -8.29
CA ILE A 47 -0.83 12.10 -9.75
C ILE A 47 -2.28 11.93 -10.20
N LYS A 48 -3.02 11.02 -9.56
CA LYS A 48 -4.43 10.74 -9.91
C LYS A 48 -5.33 11.93 -9.63
N HIS A 49 -5.09 12.63 -8.54
CA HIS A 49 -5.83 13.85 -8.19
C HIS A 49 -5.64 14.95 -9.24
N ILE A 50 -4.40 15.19 -9.66
CA ILE A 50 -4.07 16.19 -10.68
C ILE A 50 -4.71 15.81 -12.02
N LYS A 51 -4.62 14.55 -12.42
CA LYS A 51 -5.14 14.08 -13.71
C LYS A 51 -6.66 14.06 -13.78
N ASN A 52 -7.32 13.67 -12.71
CA ASN A 52 -8.77 13.47 -12.69
C ASN A 52 -9.33 13.82 -11.32
N PRO A 53 -9.51 15.12 -11.04
CA PRO A 53 -10.00 15.58 -9.74
C PRO A 53 -11.45 15.17 -9.45
N VAL A 54 -12.22 14.73 -10.47
CA VAL A 54 -13.58 14.25 -10.26
C VAL A 54 -13.56 12.83 -9.67
N GLN A 55 -12.73 11.94 -10.21
CA GLN A 55 -12.62 10.56 -9.71
C GLN A 55 -11.78 10.47 -8.44
N MET A 56 -10.77 11.33 -8.29
CA MET A 56 -9.93 11.41 -7.10
C MET A 56 -10.02 12.84 -6.55
N PRO A 57 -11.09 13.16 -5.80
CA PRO A 57 -11.31 14.53 -5.32
C PRO A 57 -10.36 14.96 -4.20
N TYR A 58 -9.59 14.02 -3.65
CA TYR A 58 -8.65 14.28 -2.55
C TYR A 58 -7.22 14.05 -3.02
N GLY A 59 -6.33 14.96 -2.64
CA GLY A 59 -4.91 14.84 -2.95
C GLY A 59 -4.10 14.25 -1.80
N ALA A 60 -2.79 14.21 -2.01
CA ALA A 60 -1.87 13.66 -1.03
C ALA A 60 -1.83 14.47 0.27
N GLU A 61 -2.06 15.78 0.21
CA GLU A 61 -2.02 16.63 1.40
C GLU A 61 -3.03 16.15 2.45
N LEU A 62 -4.30 15.95 2.06
CA LEU A 62 -5.32 15.47 2.98
C LEU A 62 -5.02 14.05 3.46
N LEU A 63 -4.67 13.15 2.54
CA LEU A 63 -4.43 11.75 2.90
C LEU A 63 -3.24 11.63 3.86
N HIS A 64 -2.19 12.40 3.64
CA HIS A 64 -1.02 12.45 4.53
C HIS A 64 -1.40 12.93 5.93
N GLU A 65 -2.17 14.02 6.02
CA GLU A 65 -2.65 14.53 7.31
C GLU A 65 -3.45 13.47 8.08
N LEU A 66 -4.35 12.76 7.39
CA LEU A 66 -5.16 11.72 8.01
C LEU A 66 -4.30 10.55 8.51
N CYS A 67 -3.29 10.16 7.76
CA CYS A 67 -2.36 9.12 8.18
C CYS A 67 -1.59 9.53 9.44
N VAL A 68 -1.09 10.75 9.48
CA VAL A 68 -0.35 11.29 10.63
C VAL A 68 -1.25 11.37 11.86
N GLU A 69 -2.47 11.85 11.72
CA GLU A 69 -3.43 11.92 12.82
C GLU A 69 -3.80 10.53 13.38
N ALA A 70 -3.79 9.52 12.54
CA ALA A 70 -4.05 8.13 12.95
C ALA A 70 -2.82 7.42 13.53
N ASP A 71 -1.71 8.11 13.72
CA ASP A 71 -0.43 7.55 14.18
C ASP A 71 0.15 6.49 13.25
N PHE A 72 -0.18 6.53 11.97
CA PHE A 72 0.47 5.69 10.98
C PHE A 72 1.88 6.22 10.72
N LYS A 73 2.83 5.31 10.57
CA LYS A 73 4.21 5.67 10.30
C LYS A 73 4.47 5.77 8.80
N CYS A 74 5.22 6.79 8.41
CA CYS A 74 5.61 6.98 7.02
C CYS A 74 6.80 6.09 6.67
N LEU A 75 6.68 5.39 5.53
CA LEU A 75 7.78 4.65 4.93
C LEU A 75 8.26 5.42 3.70
N ASP A 76 9.42 6.07 3.85
CA ASP A 76 10.05 6.76 2.73
C ASP A 76 10.62 5.75 1.74
N ILE A 77 10.74 6.18 0.48
CA ILE A 77 11.38 5.38 -0.56
C ILE A 77 12.89 5.54 -0.45
N ASP A 78 13.61 4.45 -0.27
CA ASP A 78 15.06 4.48 -0.27
C ASP A 78 15.67 3.55 -1.32
N PHE A 79 17.00 3.59 -1.45
CA PHE A 79 17.71 2.82 -2.48
C PHE A 79 17.51 1.33 -2.34
N SER A 80 17.42 0.81 -1.12
CA SER A 80 17.20 -0.63 -0.89
C SER A 80 15.86 -1.09 -1.45
N HIS A 81 14.84 -0.24 -1.39
CA HIS A 81 13.53 -0.51 -1.97
C HIS A 81 13.62 -0.61 -3.50
N ILE A 82 14.38 0.29 -4.12
CA ILE A 82 14.58 0.28 -5.57
C ILE A 82 15.34 -0.99 -5.99
N MET A 83 16.38 -1.35 -5.26
CA MET A 83 17.17 -2.54 -5.56
C MET A 83 16.40 -3.85 -5.39
N ALA A 84 15.44 -3.89 -4.48
CA ALA A 84 14.62 -5.08 -4.28
C ALA A 84 13.67 -5.37 -5.45
N LEU A 85 13.40 -4.38 -6.32
CA LEU A 85 12.46 -4.54 -7.45
C LEU A 85 12.79 -5.73 -8.35
N HIS A 86 14.06 -5.95 -8.68
CA HIS A 86 14.44 -7.07 -9.55
C HIS A 86 14.54 -8.42 -8.84
N THR A 87 14.32 -8.44 -7.53
CA THR A 87 14.24 -9.68 -6.76
C THR A 87 12.81 -10.22 -6.65
N LEU A 88 11.81 -9.47 -7.13
CA LEU A 88 10.41 -9.88 -7.04
C LEU A 88 10.13 -11.04 -7.98
N SER A 89 9.43 -12.05 -7.47
CA SER A 89 9.11 -13.28 -8.20
C SER A 89 7.60 -13.37 -8.44
N LEU A 90 7.24 -13.84 -9.64
CA LEU A 90 5.86 -14.18 -9.96
C LEU A 90 5.64 -15.68 -9.86
N LEU A 91 4.44 -16.07 -9.46
CA LEU A 91 4.03 -17.47 -9.52
C LEU A 91 3.94 -17.93 -10.97
N LEU A 92 4.26 -19.20 -11.23
CA LEU A 92 4.19 -19.77 -12.57
C LEU A 92 2.77 -19.66 -13.12
N GLY A 93 2.63 -19.16 -14.34
CA GLY A 93 1.34 -18.96 -15.00
C GLY A 93 0.61 -17.69 -14.62
N SER A 94 1.17 -16.87 -13.75
CA SER A 94 0.58 -15.58 -13.39
C SER A 94 0.72 -14.59 -14.54
N LYS A 95 -0.28 -13.69 -14.64
CA LYS A 95 -0.22 -12.60 -15.61
C LYS A 95 0.88 -11.62 -15.25
N PRO A 96 1.60 -11.07 -16.24
CA PRO A 96 2.52 -9.97 -16.00
C PRO A 96 1.80 -8.81 -15.31
N HIS A 97 2.45 -8.24 -14.30
CA HIS A 97 1.94 -7.10 -13.56
C HIS A 97 2.98 -5.98 -13.67
N HIS A 98 2.57 -4.85 -14.23
CA HIS A 98 3.50 -3.78 -14.60
C HIS A 98 3.25 -2.46 -13.88
N ASP A 99 2.27 -2.38 -12.96
CA ASP A 99 2.02 -1.16 -12.22
C ASP A 99 3.24 -0.83 -11.34
N PRO A 100 3.94 0.29 -11.60
CA PRO A 100 5.17 0.60 -10.88
C PRO A 100 4.92 0.93 -9.40
N PHE A 101 3.76 1.47 -9.06
CA PHE A 101 3.45 1.79 -7.67
C PHE A 101 3.25 0.51 -6.86
N ASP A 102 2.47 -0.43 -7.39
CA ASP A 102 2.24 -1.71 -6.71
C ASP A 102 3.55 -2.50 -6.56
N ARG A 103 4.36 -2.54 -7.62
CA ARG A 103 5.66 -3.21 -7.56
C ARG A 103 6.57 -2.58 -6.52
N LEU A 104 6.57 -1.27 -6.42
CA LEU A 104 7.37 -0.56 -5.41
C LEU A 104 6.89 -0.85 -4.00
N LEU A 105 5.57 -0.93 -3.78
CA LEU A 105 5.01 -1.28 -2.47
C LEU A 105 5.42 -2.69 -2.05
N ILE A 106 5.38 -3.67 -2.95
CA ILE A 106 5.84 -5.03 -2.67
C ILE A 106 7.33 -5.01 -2.33
N SER A 107 8.11 -4.31 -3.10
CA SER A 107 9.55 -4.15 -2.89
C SER A 107 9.88 -3.53 -1.54
N GLN A 108 9.14 -2.51 -1.14
CA GLN A 108 9.29 -1.87 0.17
C GLN A 108 8.96 -2.84 1.30
N ALA A 109 7.85 -3.56 1.20
CA ALA A 109 7.46 -4.54 2.21
C ALA A 109 8.53 -5.63 2.34
N LYS A 110 9.03 -6.14 1.22
CA LYS A 110 10.06 -7.17 1.20
C LYS A 110 11.36 -6.69 1.84
N ALA A 111 11.85 -5.53 1.43
CA ALA A 111 13.14 -4.99 1.90
C ALA A 111 13.07 -4.51 3.35
N SER A 112 11.90 -4.08 3.83
CA SER A 112 11.72 -3.54 5.18
C SER A 112 11.11 -4.55 6.16
N ASP A 113 10.96 -5.80 5.75
CA ASP A 113 10.40 -6.88 6.57
C ASP A 113 9.01 -6.55 7.12
N MET A 114 8.15 -6.09 6.23
CA MET A 114 6.74 -5.77 6.51
C MET A 114 5.82 -6.69 5.72
N ILE A 115 4.54 -6.69 6.09
CA ILE A 115 3.49 -7.35 5.33
C ILE A 115 2.68 -6.29 4.61
N LEU A 116 2.59 -6.39 3.28
CA LEU A 116 1.75 -5.53 2.46
C LEU A 116 0.32 -6.07 2.49
N ILE A 117 -0.61 -5.25 2.95
CA ILE A 117 -2.04 -5.56 2.95
C ILE A 117 -2.66 -4.92 1.71
N THR A 118 -3.21 -5.74 0.84
CA THR A 118 -3.81 -5.29 -0.42
C THR A 118 -5.13 -5.99 -0.69
N HIS A 119 -5.99 -5.35 -1.49
CA HIS A 119 -7.22 -5.95 -2.01
C HIS A 119 -7.10 -6.27 -3.50
N ASP A 120 -5.99 -5.91 -4.12
CA ASP A 120 -5.77 -6.17 -5.54
C ASP A 120 -5.38 -7.63 -5.76
N LYS A 121 -6.28 -8.39 -6.38
CA LYS A 121 -6.08 -9.82 -6.66
C LYS A 121 -4.92 -10.08 -7.61
N LEU A 122 -4.52 -9.12 -8.43
CA LEU A 122 -3.36 -9.27 -9.29
C LEU A 122 -2.07 -9.44 -8.50
N LEU A 123 -2.00 -8.85 -7.29
CA LEU A 123 -0.84 -8.96 -6.44
C LEU A 123 -0.69 -10.36 -5.83
N SER A 124 -1.77 -11.16 -5.78
CA SER A 124 -1.66 -12.55 -5.35
C SER A 124 -0.87 -13.43 -6.32
N GLY A 125 -0.61 -12.93 -7.54
CA GLY A 125 0.25 -13.60 -8.52
C GLY A 125 1.74 -13.53 -8.19
N TYR A 126 2.15 -12.75 -7.20
CA TYR A 126 3.55 -12.69 -6.76
C TYR A 126 3.86 -13.85 -5.81
N ASP A 127 5.01 -14.47 -6.03
CA ASP A 127 5.57 -15.47 -5.10
C ASP A 127 6.39 -14.74 -4.04
N GLU A 128 5.69 -13.92 -3.26
CA GLU A 128 6.29 -13.09 -2.22
C GLU A 128 5.48 -13.23 -0.93
N PRO A 129 6.06 -13.85 0.11
CA PRO A 129 5.35 -14.06 1.39
C PRO A 129 4.92 -12.77 2.08
N CYS A 130 5.54 -11.62 1.72
CA CYS A 130 5.18 -10.32 2.28
C CYS A 130 3.88 -9.75 1.73
N VAL A 131 3.27 -10.35 0.70
CA VAL A 131 1.99 -9.89 0.13
C VAL A 131 0.85 -10.66 0.75
N TYR A 132 -0.08 -9.95 1.35
CA TYR A 132 -1.30 -10.51 1.92
C TYR A 132 -2.51 -9.87 1.24
N THR A 133 -3.21 -10.67 0.45
CA THR A 133 -4.41 -10.22 -0.28
C THR A 133 -5.66 -10.52 0.55
N VAL A 134 -6.48 -9.53 0.79
CA VAL A 134 -7.73 -9.62 1.55
C VAL A 134 -8.95 -9.64 0.68
#